data_f70b08036098db1e9a183ab27b8e14df
#
_entry.id   f70b08036098db1e9a183ab27b8e14df
#
_cell.length_a   1.000
_cell.length_b   1.000
_cell.length_c   1.000
_cell.angle_alpha   90.00
_cell.angle_beta   90.00
_cell.angle_gamma   90.00
#
_symmetry.space_group_name_H-M   'P 1'
#
loop_
_entity.id
_entity.type
_entity.pdbx_description
1 polymer ?
#
loop_
_entity_poly.entity_id
_entity_poly.type
_entity_poly.pdbx_seq_one_letter_code
_entity_poly.pdbx_strand_id
1 'polypeptide(L)'
;MVGSESGFHPGVLLPDEYWVFDFTKGPNSNWRCPFDYQIGRYDEYRPGMYTTDLFSGERDLHVGLDIGAPVHTNVYAFADGVVYSLGINPEAGSYGPTIITQHELRLPRSVDSMELNPVRKFWVLHGHLSTESLTMVKVGSVVKKGELIATIGDEKEN
;
A
#
# COMPACT_ATOMS: atom_id res chain seq x y z
N MET A 1 2.26 -29.18 17.26
CA MET A 1 2.12 -28.52 15.95
C MET A 1 2.57 -27.09 16.16
N VAL A 2 3.78 -26.76 15.75
CA VAL A 2 4.29 -25.39 15.79
C VAL A 2 3.70 -24.69 14.57
N GLY A 3 2.69 -23.84 14.78
CA GLY A 3 2.18 -22.97 13.74
C GLY A 3 3.30 -22.09 13.23
N SER A 4 3.68 -22.23 11.97
CA SER A 4 4.52 -21.25 11.31
C SER A 4 3.74 -19.93 11.31
N GLU A 5 4.06 -19.03 12.21
CA GLU A 5 3.67 -17.64 12.07
C GLU A 5 4.36 -17.09 10.82
N SER A 6 3.70 -17.21 9.67
CA SER A 6 4.13 -16.56 8.45
C SER A 6 4.19 -15.06 8.71
N GLY A 7 5.33 -14.52 8.53
CA GLY A 7 5.87 -13.26 8.93
C GLY A 7 5.03 -11.99 8.90
N PHE A 8 3.98 -11.83 8.09
CA PHE A 8 3.34 -10.53 7.84
C PHE A 8 1.84 -10.53 8.14
N HIS A 9 1.31 -9.37 8.52
CA HIS A 9 -0.13 -9.12 8.63
C HIS A 9 -0.64 -8.45 7.35
N PRO A 10 -1.84 -8.75 6.86
CA PRO A 10 -2.44 -8.00 5.76
C PRO A 10 -2.55 -6.51 6.10
N GLY A 11 -2.17 -5.63 5.16
CA GLY A 11 -2.35 -4.19 5.32
C GLY A 11 -3.82 -3.78 5.37
N VAL A 12 -4.67 -4.49 4.63
CA VAL A 12 -6.14 -4.41 4.68
C VAL A 12 -6.67 -5.82 4.74
N LEU A 13 -7.68 -6.07 5.59
CA LEU A 13 -8.36 -7.36 5.66
C LEU A 13 -9.35 -7.45 4.50
N LEU A 14 -9.08 -8.37 3.58
CA LEU A 14 -9.95 -8.63 2.44
C LEU A 14 -11.04 -9.65 2.81
N PRO A 15 -12.25 -9.53 2.26
CA PRO A 15 -13.28 -10.57 2.35
C PRO A 15 -12.89 -11.81 1.51
N ASP A 16 -13.70 -12.86 1.59
CA ASP A 16 -13.47 -14.09 0.80
C ASP A 16 -13.56 -13.84 -0.72
N GLU A 17 -14.35 -12.85 -1.13
CA GLU A 17 -14.51 -12.47 -2.53
C GLU A 17 -14.11 -11.01 -2.74
N TYR A 18 -13.22 -10.77 -3.70
CA TYR A 18 -12.78 -9.45 -4.14
C TYR A 18 -12.39 -9.49 -5.62
N TRP A 19 -12.29 -8.33 -6.26
CA TRP A 19 -11.91 -8.22 -7.66
C TRP A 19 -10.41 -7.96 -7.80
N VAL A 20 -9.76 -8.61 -8.78
CA VAL A 20 -8.38 -8.28 -9.18
C VAL A 20 -8.40 -7.75 -10.59
N PHE A 21 -7.98 -6.49 -10.76
CA PHE A 21 -7.90 -5.87 -12.08
C PHE A 21 -6.72 -6.37 -12.90
N ASP A 22 -6.91 -6.37 -14.21
CA ASP A 22 -5.84 -6.51 -15.21
C ASP A 22 -5.78 -5.22 -16.04
N PHE A 23 -4.81 -4.35 -15.68
CA PHE A 23 -4.60 -3.07 -16.36
C PHE A 23 -3.58 -3.14 -17.51
N THR A 24 -3.07 -4.32 -17.84
CA THR A 24 -2.04 -4.50 -18.88
C THR A 24 -2.51 -4.10 -20.28
N LYS A 25 -3.81 -3.99 -20.48
CA LYS A 25 -4.43 -3.57 -21.76
C LYS A 25 -4.73 -2.07 -21.82
N GLY A 26 -4.31 -1.31 -20.82
CA GLY A 26 -4.60 0.12 -20.73
C GLY A 26 -6.00 0.43 -20.21
N PRO A 27 -6.39 1.72 -20.21
CA PRO A 27 -7.67 2.15 -19.67
C PRO A 27 -8.85 1.61 -20.51
N ASN A 28 -9.91 1.22 -19.81
CA ASN A 28 -11.15 0.76 -20.40
C ASN A 28 -12.34 1.51 -19.78
N SER A 29 -13.00 2.34 -20.55
CA SER A 29 -14.15 3.15 -20.11
C SER A 29 -15.35 2.32 -19.61
N ASN A 30 -15.39 1.04 -19.94
CA ASN A 30 -16.47 0.11 -19.56
C ASN A 30 -16.15 -0.70 -18.31
N TRP A 31 -15.06 -0.41 -17.61
CA TRP A 31 -14.74 -1.10 -16.37
C TRP A 31 -15.82 -0.84 -15.31
N ARG A 32 -16.44 -1.93 -14.90
CA ARG A 32 -17.36 -1.95 -13.78
C ARG A 32 -16.95 -3.08 -12.87
N CYS A 33 -16.69 -2.75 -11.62
CA CYS A 33 -16.40 -3.73 -10.60
C CYS A 33 -17.64 -3.89 -9.70
N PRO A 34 -18.20 -5.10 -9.59
CA PRO A 34 -19.35 -5.35 -8.71
C PRO A 34 -18.95 -5.58 -7.25
N PHE A 35 -17.65 -5.56 -6.94
CA PHE A 35 -17.13 -5.85 -5.61
C PHE A 35 -16.70 -4.57 -4.91
N ASP A 36 -16.97 -4.48 -3.61
CA ASP A 36 -16.53 -3.36 -2.78
C ASP A 36 -15.02 -3.37 -2.55
N TYR A 37 -14.38 -4.57 -2.63
CA TYR A 37 -12.94 -4.73 -2.47
C TYR A 37 -12.28 -5.09 -3.80
N GLN A 38 -11.19 -4.39 -4.10
CA GLN A 38 -10.53 -4.45 -5.41
C GLN A 38 -9.03 -4.38 -5.24
N ILE A 39 -8.30 -5.08 -6.10
CA ILE A 39 -6.84 -5.09 -6.10
C ILE A 39 -6.32 -4.68 -7.48
N GLY A 40 -5.44 -3.68 -7.51
CA GLY A 40 -4.56 -3.40 -8.62
C GLY A 40 -3.17 -3.97 -8.33
N ARG A 41 -2.59 -4.71 -9.28
CA ARG A 41 -1.40 -5.53 -9.05
C ARG A 41 -0.12 -4.71 -8.90
N TYR A 42 0.80 -5.23 -8.11
CA TYR A 42 2.17 -4.75 -8.02
C TYR A 42 2.97 -5.15 -9.27
N ASP A 43 3.97 -4.32 -9.64
CA ASP A 43 4.86 -4.53 -10.79
C ASP A 43 4.10 -4.77 -12.09
N GLU A 44 3.01 -4.01 -12.30
CA GLU A 44 2.12 -4.15 -13.44
C GLU A 44 2.37 -3.06 -14.49
N TYR A 45 2.61 -3.48 -15.73
CA TYR A 45 2.67 -2.57 -16.88
C TYR A 45 1.26 -2.08 -17.21
N ARG A 46 1.04 -0.74 -17.15
CA ARG A 46 -0.26 -0.07 -17.32
C ARG A 46 -0.20 1.00 -18.40
N PRO A 47 -0.19 0.63 -19.68
CA PRO A 47 0.00 1.58 -20.76
C PRO A 47 -1.11 2.62 -20.80
N GLY A 48 -0.74 3.92 -20.83
CA GLY A 48 -1.67 5.03 -20.96
C GLY A 48 -2.58 5.29 -19.76
N MET A 49 -2.26 4.74 -18.57
CA MET A 49 -3.02 4.96 -17.34
C MET A 49 -2.61 6.24 -16.60
N TYR A 50 -1.36 6.67 -16.74
CA TYR A 50 -0.78 7.80 -16.01
C TYR A 50 -0.68 9.03 -16.91
N THR A 51 -1.82 9.72 -17.09
CA THR A 51 -1.96 10.84 -18.04
C THR A 51 -1.93 12.22 -17.39
N THR A 52 -1.79 12.31 -16.06
CA THR A 52 -1.73 13.60 -15.37
C THR A 52 -0.37 14.28 -15.59
N ASP A 53 -0.33 15.60 -15.49
CA ASP A 53 0.90 16.41 -15.65
C ASP A 53 2.02 15.99 -14.70
N LEU A 54 1.65 15.47 -13.50
CA LEU A 54 2.59 14.94 -12.50
C LEU A 54 3.47 13.82 -13.06
N PHE A 55 2.97 13.04 -14.02
CA PHE A 55 3.67 11.89 -14.59
C PHE A 55 4.20 12.12 -16.01
N SER A 56 3.86 13.27 -16.64
CA SER A 56 4.30 13.66 -17.99
C SER A 56 4.08 12.59 -19.07
N GLY A 57 3.18 11.62 -18.82
CA GLY A 57 2.88 10.52 -19.74
C GLY A 57 4.03 9.50 -19.95
N GLU A 58 5.09 9.58 -19.16
CA GLU A 58 6.28 8.70 -19.31
C GLU A 58 6.26 7.47 -18.39
N ARG A 59 5.25 7.34 -17.53
CA ARG A 59 5.14 6.22 -16.59
C ARG A 59 4.11 5.22 -17.04
N ASP A 60 4.53 3.97 -17.18
CA ASP A 60 3.65 2.85 -17.51
C ASP A 60 3.75 1.70 -16.52
N LEU A 61 4.74 1.71 -15.62
CA LEU A 61 4.94 0.65 -14.64
C LEU A 61 4.42 1.08 -13.26
N HIS A 62 3.50 0.32 -12.71
CA HIS A 62 2.98 0.49 -11.36
C HIS A 62 3.78 -0.32 -10.35
N VAL A 63 4.58 0.35 -9.52
CA VAL A 63 5.41 -0.26 -8.46
C VAL A 63 4.75 -0.18 -7.09
N GLY A 64 3.43 -0.25 -7.04
CA GLY A 64 2.60 -0.25 -5.84
C GLY A 64 1.56 -1.36 -5.88
N LEU A 65 0.90 -1.60 -4.78
CA LEU A 65 -0.29 -2.43 -4.68
C LEU A 65 -1.47 -1.51 -4.41
N ASP A 66 -2.44 -1.45 -5.33
CA ASP A 66 -3.66 -0.73 -5.07
C ASP A 66 -4.65 -1.63 -4.32
N ILE A 67 -5.22 -1.10 -3.25
CA ILE A 67 -6.29 -1.77 -2.50
C ILE A 67 -7.48 -0.83 -2.45
N GLY A 68 -8.46 -1.08 -3.31
CA GLY A 68 -9.76 -0.42 -3.25
C GLY A 68 -10.63 -1.10 -2.20
N ALA A 69 -11.26 -0.31 -1.35
CA ALA A 69 -12.17 -0.79 -0.31
C ALA A 69 -13.10 0.36 0.12
N PRO A 70 -14.19 0.10 0.87
CA PRO A 70 -15.06 1.15 1.39
C PRO A 70 -14.29 2.20 2.19
N VAL A 71 -14.74 3.45 2.11
CA VAL A 71 -14.20 4.56 2.91
C VAL A 71 -14.17 4.18 4.40
N HIS A 72 -13.13 4.58 5.11
CA HIS A 72 -12.84 4.24 6.51
C HIS A 72 -12.53 2.75 6.78
N THR A 73 -12.29 1.94 5.75
CA THR A 73 -11.71 0.60 5.95
C THR A 73 -10.36 0.72 6.67
N ASN A 74 -10.16 -0.13 7.67
CA ASN A 74 -8.96 -0.14 8.50
C ASN A 74 -7.70 -0.53 7.72
N VAL A 75 -6.61 0.19 7.98
CA VAL A 75 -5.27 -0.10 7.46
C VAL A 75 -4.35 -0.47 8.61
N TYR A 76 -3.66 -1.60 8.49
CA TYR A 76 -2.84 -2.18 9.53
C TYR A 76 -1.36 -2.21 9.15
N ALA A 77 -0.48 -2.13 10.17
CA ALA A 77 0.94 -2.35 9.98
C ALA A 77 1.21 -3.83 9.61
N PHE A 78 1.86 -4.06 8.47
CA PHE A 78 2.12 -5.42 7.99
C PHE A 78 3.19 -6.17 8.81
N ALA A 79 4.06 -5.43 9.50
CA ALA A 79 5.14 -5.93 10.34
C ALA A 79 5.46 -4.93 11.44
N ASP A 80 6.24 -5.34 12.44
CA ASP A 80 6.80 -4.43 13.43
C ASP A 80 7.66 -3.35 12.76
N GLY A 81 7.56 -2.10 13.22
CA GLY A 81 8.28 -0.98 12.62
C GLY A 81 8.12 0.31 13.41
N VAL A 82 8.42 1.41 12.75
CA VAL A 82 8.24 2.77 13.28
C VAL A 82 7.58 3.66 12.24
N VAL A 83 6.80 4.63 12.68
CA VAL A 83 6.30 5.70 11.81
C VAL A 83 7.48 6.59 11.43
N TYR A 84 7.86 6.56 10.17
CA TYR A 84 9.01 7.32 9.65
C TYR A 84 8.63 8.75 9.29
N SER A 85 7.48 8.92 8.63
CA SER A 85 6.98 10.22 8.18
C SER A 85 5.47 10.16 8.00
N LEU A 86 4.83 11.32 8.04
CA LEU A 86 3.43 11.49 7.68
C LEU A 86 3.20 12.91 7.14
N GLY A 87 2.18 13.09 6.32
CA GLY A 87 1.86 14.37 5.71
C GLY A 87 0.76 14.27 4.66
N ILE A 88 0.51 15.36 3.98
CA ILE A 88 -0.45 15.46 2.88
C ILE A 88 0.31 15.81 1.60
N ASN A 89 0.05 15.07 0.53
CA ASN A 89 0.55 15.31 -0.82
C ASN A 89 -0.63 15.85 -1.64
N PRO A 90 -0.79 17.18 -1.76
CA PRO A 90 -2.04 17.78 -2.23
C PRO A 90 -2.15 17.87 -3.77
N GLU A 91 -1.10 17.52 -4.51
CA GLU A 91 -1.11 17.61 -5.96
C GLU A 91 -2.09 16.60 -6.56
N ALA A 92 -2.86 17.01 -7.56
CA ALA A 92 -3.81 16.13 -8.25
C ALA A 92 -3.11 14.89 -8.83
N GLY A 93 -3.62 13.70 -8.50
CA GLY A 93 -3.02 12.42 -8.87
C GLY A 93 -1.86 11.96 -7.99
N SER A 94 -1.57 12.68 -6.88
CA SER A 94 -0.61 12.26 -5.88
C SER A 94 -1.28 11.36 -4.83
N TYR A 95 -0.67 11.20 -3.65
CA TYR A 95 -1.06 10.21 -2.64
C TYR A 95 -1.99 10.75 -1.56
N GLY A 96 -2.37 12.05 -1.60
CA GLY A 96 -3.20 12.65 -0.55
C GLY A 96 -2.59 12.51 0.85
N PRO A 97 -3.42 12.27 1.89
CA PRO A 97 -2.93 11.96 3.23
C PRO A 97 -2.13 10.66 3.23
N THR A 98 -0.91 10.72 3.77
CA THR A 98 0.10 9.66 3.61
C THR A 98 0.82 9.40 4.92
N ILE A 99 1.05 8.13 5.23
CA ILE A 99 1.92 7.67 6.32
C ILE A 99 3.00 6.77 5.72
N ILE A 100 4.25 7.03 6.09
CA ILE A 100 5.37 6.15 5.74
C ILE A 100 5.84 5.43 6.99
N THR A 101 5.88 4.11 6.94
CA THR A 101 6.43 3.26 8.00
C THR A 101 7.78 2.69 7.57
N GLN A 102 8.70 2.56 8.52
CA GLN A 102 10.01 1.91 8.32
C GLN A 102 10.05 0.60 9.08
N HIS A 103 10.51 -0.45 8.42
CA HIS A 103 10.59 -1.80 8.96
C HIS A 103 11.99 -2.37 8.79
N GLU A 104 12.42 -3.24 9.71
CA GLU A 104 13.62 -4.06 9.56
C GLU A 104 13.19 -5.51 9.37
N LEU A 105 13.39 -6.04 8.18
CA LEU A 105 12.98 -7.37 7.82
C LEU A 105 14.19 -8.28 7.62
N ARG A 106 14.08 -9.48 8.17
CA ARG A 106 15.04 -10.56 7.92
C ARG A 106 14.61 -11.30 6.66
N LEU A 107 15.39 -11.14 5.60
CA LEU A 107 15.08 -11.76 4.31
C LEU A 107 15.46 -13.26 4.32
N PRO A 108 14.71 -14.11 3.57
CA PRO A 108 15.14 -15.46 3.32
C PRO A 108 16.48 -15.46 2.56
N ARG A 109 17.26 -16.51 2.76
CA ARG A 109 18.53 -16.69 2.05
C ARG A 109 18.29 -16.75 0.54
N SER A 110 18.92 -15.86 -0.21
CA SER A 110 19.02 -15.96 -1.66
C SER A 110 20.13 -16.94 -2.05
N VAL A 111 19.94 -17.68 -3.14
CA VAL A 111 20.94 -18.60 -3.69
C VAL A 111 22.23 -17.86 -4.10
N ASP A 112 22.08 -16.59 -4.47
CA ASP A 112 23.16 -15.72 -4.94
C ASP A 112 23.81 -14.88 -3.84
N SER A 113 23.32 -14.98 -2.59
CA SER A 113 23.84 -14.21 -1.46
C SER A 113 24.63 -15.10 -0.50
N MET A 114 25.88 -14.73 -0.23
CA MET A 114 26.69 -15.37 0.81
C MET A 114 26.27 -14.97 2.23
N GLU A 115 25.42 -13.94 2.38
CA GLU A 115 24.89 -13.53 3.67
C GLU A 115 23.77 -14.47 4.14
N LEU A 116 23.90 -14.94 5.37
CA LEU A 116 22.86 -15.73 6.03
C LEU A 116 21.80 -14.77 6.61
N ASN A 117 20.56 -14.83 6.09
CA ASN A 117 19.41 -14.09 6.60
C ASN A 117 19.69 -12.57 6.77
N PRO A 118 20.04 -11.84 5.71
CA PRO A 118 20.35 -10.42 5.84
C PRO A 118 19.16 -9.62 6.35
N VAL A 119 19.41 -8.71 7.30
CA VAL A 119 18.41 -7.72 7.72
C VAL A 119 18.46 -6.55 6.77
N ARG A 120 17.31 -6.14 6.25
CA ARG A 120 17.17 -4.98 5.37
C ARG A 120 16.12 -4.04 5.90
N LYS A 121 16.34 -2.75 5.69
CA LYS A 121 15.35 -1.71 5.96
C LYS A 121 14.45 -1.55 4.75
N PHE A 122 13.14 -1.47 5.03
CA PHE A 122 12.11 -1.20 4.05
C PHE A 122 11.26 -0.03 4.52
N TRP A 123 10.85 0.80 3.57
CA TRP A 123 9.86 1.84 3.80
C TRP A 123 8.60 1.49 3.02
N VAL A 124 7.47 1.59 3.70
CA VAL A 124 6.17 1.37 3.08
C VAL A 124 5.40 2.68 3.13
N LEU A 125 5.01 3.16 1.96
CA LEU A 125 4.15 4.31 1.81
C LEU A 125 2.70 3.83 1.76
N HIS A 126 1.88 4.33 2.68
CA HIS A 126 0.44 4.16 2.71
C HIS A 126 -0.17 5.49 2.27
N GLY A 127 -0.73 5.54 1.06
CA GLY A 127 -1.38 6.72 0.49
C GLY A 127 -2.90 6.61 0.47
N HIS A 128 -3.55 7.69 0.05
CA HIS A 128 -5.01 7.81 -0.05
C HIS A 128 -5.73 7.47 1.26
N LEU A 129 -5.12 7.87 2.38
CA LEU A 129 -5.66 7.67 3.71
C LEU A 129 -6.70 8.75 4.06
N SER A 130 -7.51 8.51 5.09
CA SER A 130 -8.31 9.58 5.67
C SER A 130 -7.42 10.63 6.34
N THR A 131 -7.81 11.88 6.30
CA THR A 131 -7.08 12.98 6.97
C THR A 131 -6.97 12.72 8.48
N GLU A 132 -7.97 12.08 9.10
CA GLU A 132 -7.97 11.70 10.50
C GLU A 132 -6.83 10.73 10.84
N SER A 133 -6.42 9.88 9.90
CA SER A 133 -5.31 8.93 10.07
C SER A 133 -4.01 9.60 10.50
N LEU A 134 -3.78 10.85 10.07
CA LEU A 134 -2.58 11.60 10.43
C LEU A 134 -2.51 11.98 11.93
N THR A 135 -3.62 11.82 12.65
CA THR A 135 -3.68 12.02 14.10
C THR A 135 -3.63 10.72 14.90
N MET A 136 -3.81 9.56 14.25
CA MET A 136 -3.82 8.24 14.90
C MET A 136 -2.42 7.80 15.34
N VAL A 137 -1.40 8.22 14.60
CA VAL A 137 0.00 7.87 14.86
C VAL A 137 0.88 9.11 14.88
N LYS A 138 2.11 8.99 15.41
CA LYS A 138 3.08 10.08 15.46
C LYS A 138 4.42 9.62 14.88
N VAL A 139 5.12 10.52 14.20
CA VAL A 139 6.50 10.26 13.74
C VAL A 139 7.37 9.79 14.91
N GLY A 140 8.10 8.72 14.69
CA GLY A 140 8.96 8.07 15.69
C GLY A 140 8.25 7.08 16.61
N SER A 141 6.90 6.97 16.57
CA SER A 141 6.21 5.94 17.36
C SER A 141 6.42 4.54 16.76
N VAL A 142 6.57 3.56 17.64
CA VAL A 142 6.64 2.14 17.28
C VAL A 142 5.26 1.67 16.89
N VAL A 143 5.19 0.89 15.81
CA VAL A 143 3.99 0.16 15.40
C VAL A 143 4.24 -1.34 15.45
N LYS A 144 3.24 -2.10 15.88
CA LYS A 144 3.30 -3.56 15.95
C LYS A 144 2.60 -4.21 14.76
N LYS A 145 3.07 -5.37 14.35
CA LYS A 145 2.40 -6.20 13.33
C LYS A 145 0.92 -6.36 13.66
N GLY A 146 0.03 -5.98 12.74
CA GLY A 146 -1.42 -6.01 12.92
C GLY A 146 -2.00 -4.85 13.73
N GLU A 147 -1.20 -3.85 14.09
CA GLU A 147 -1.70 -2.63 14.72
C GLU A 147 -2.43 -1.76 13.71
N LEU A 148 -3.58 -1.23 14.09
CA LEU A 148 -4.34 -0.26 13.30
C LEU A 148 -3.56 1.05 13.25
N ILE A 149 -3.19 1.48 12.05
CA ILE A 149 -2.38 2.70 11.84
C ILE A 149 -3.11 3.79 11.08
N ALA A 150 -4.15 3.44 10.31
CA ALA A 150 -4.86 4.38 9.45
C ALA A 150 -6.23 3.82 9.03
N THR A 151 -6.98 4.64 8.31
CA THR A 151 -8.16 4.25 7.54
C THR A 151 -8.09 4.80 6.13
N ILE A 152 -8.76 4.14 5.18
CA ILE A 152 -8.89 4.62 3.79
C ILE A 152 -9.70 5.91 3.76
N GLY A 153 -9.22 6.92 3.03
CA GLY A 153 -9.87 8.20 2.82
C GLY A 153 -10.97 8.19 1.76
N ASP A 154 -11.72 9.27 1.68
CA ASP A 154 -12.67 9.47 0.59
C ASP A 154 -12.04 10.26 -0.59
N GLU A 155 -12.78 10.39 -1.69
CA GLU A 155 -12.32 11.13 -2.89
C GLU A 155 -12.07 12.63 -2.65
N LYS A 156 -12.62 13.20 -1.57
CA LYS A 156 -12.46 14.63 -1.26
C LYS A 156 -11.20 14.90 -0.45
N GLU A 157 -10.62 13.86 0.13
CA GLU A 157 -9.40 13.94 0.93
C GLU A 157 -8.15 13.68 0.08
N ASN A 158 -8.33 13.26 -1.21
CA ASN A 158 -7.28 12.78 -2.11
C ASN A 158 -7.23 13.55 -3.43
#